data_11304f7dd810a961776a9e672a2fa4f5
#
_entry.id   11304f7dd810a961776a9e672a2fa4f5
#
_cell.length_a   1.000
_cell.length_b   1.000
_cell.length_c   1.000
_cell.angle_alpha   90.00
_cell.angle_beta   90.00
_cell.angle_gamma   90.00
#
_symmetry.space_group_name_H-M   'P 1'
#
loop_
_entity.id
_entity.type
_entity.pdbx_description
1 polymer ?
#
loop_
_entity_poly.entity_id
_entity_poly.type
_entity_poly.pdbx_seq_one_letter_code
_entity_poly.pdbx_strand_id
1 'polypeptide(L)'
;MKKKDILFLKETLKEQKQIAILIHYNPDGDAIGAALALSEYFTSKKHKVAIVSPNSFPDFLQWMKGADKIIIATEDSDSATKKIKTADLIFCVDFNAANRIGLLENALIDASGIKILIDHHVAPANIFDIYYSVTAVSSTSELIYNFLFKKLDTTACLTKTIAEHLYVG
;
A
#
# COMPACT_ATOMS: atom_id res chain seq x y z
N MET A 1 -4.84 -10.42 -9.85
CA MET A 1 -6.07 -10.23 -9.02
C MET A 1 -7.27 -10.80 -9.75
N LYS A 2 -8.15 -11.52 -9.05
CA LYS A 2 -9.37 -12.14 -9.64
C LYS A 2 -10.44 -11.09 -9.92
N LYS A 3 -11.30 -11.32 -10.92
CA LYS A 3 -12.38 -10.39 -11.27
C LYS A 3 -13.35 -10.10 -10.11
N LYS A 4 -13.68 -11.12 -9.31
CA LYS A 4 -14.53 -10.98 -8.13
C LYS A 4 -13.94 -10.02 -7.09
N ASP A 5 -12.62 -10.04 -6.90
CA ASP A 5 -11.92 -9.20 -5.93
C ASP A 5 -11.93 -7.73 -6.37
N ILE A 6 -11.78 -7.48 -7.68
CA ILE A 6 -11.91 -6.13 -8.24
C ILE A 6 -13.32 -5.59 -8.07
N LEU A 7 -14.35 -6.39 -8.32
CA LEU A 7 -15.75 -5.97 -8.14
C LEU A 7 -16.04 -5.69 -6.67
N PHE A 8 -15.55 -6.51 -5.77
CA PHE A 8 -15.66 -6.30 -4.32
C PHE A 8 -14.99 -4.98 -3.89
N LEU A 9 -13.76 -4.72 -4.34
CA LEU A 9 -13.07 -3.46 -4.01
C LEU A 9 -13.78 -2.25 -4.60
N LYS A 10 -14.28 -2.32 -5.83
CA LYS A 10 -15.07 -1.24 -6.45
C LYS A 10 -16.32 -0.90 -5.64
N GLU A 11 -17.03 -1.92 -5.14
CA GLU A 11 -18.22 -1.71 -4.31
C GLU A 11 -17.86 -1.12 -2.95
N THR A 12 -16.86 -1.70 -2.27
CA THR A 12 -16.38 -1.27 -0.95
C THR A 12 -15.91 0.18 -0.95
N LEU A 13 -15.21 0.61 -2.01
CA LEU A 13 -14.65 1.96 -2.17
C LEU A 13 -15.67 3.02 -2.62
N LYS A 14 -16.94 2.69 -2.80
CA LYS A 14 -17.99 3.71 -3.00
C LYS A 14 -18.22 4.55 -1.75
N GLU A 15 -17.97 4.00 -0.58
CA GLU A 15 -18.05 4.70 0.70
C GLU A 15 -16.66 5.08 1.19
N GLN A 16 -16.60 6.15 1.99
CA GLN A 16 -15.35 6.55 2.65
C GLN A 16 -14.83 5.44 3.56
N LYS A 17 -13.58 5.04 3.38
CA LYS A 17 -12.91 4.00 4.18
C LYS A 17 -11.67 4.56 4.89
N GLN A 18 -11.31 3.93 6.01
CA GLN A 18 -10.00 4.04 6.63
C GLN A 18 -9.07 3.04 5.96
N ILE A 19 -7.99 3.52 5.34
CA ILE A 19 -7.06 2.72 4.56
C ILE A 19 -5.67 2.82 5.19
N ALA A 20 -5.09 1.69 5.57
CA ALA A 20 -3.67 1.58 5.91
C ALA A 20 -2.90 1.02 4.71
N ILE A 21 -1.76 1.63 4.40
CA ILE A 21 -0.81 1.15 3.39
C ILE A 21 0.48 0.79 4.12
N LEU A 22 0.84 -0.48 4.11
CA LEU A 22 2.04 -1.00 4.76
C LEU A 22 3.11 -1.30 3.71
N ILE A 23 4.35 -0.98 4.03
CA ILE A 23 5.53 -1.27 3.23
C ILE A 23 6.55 -2.07 4.05
N HIS A 24 7.53 -2.69 3.39
CA HIS A 24 8.52 -3.55 4.05
C HIS A 24 9.53 -2.79 4.92
N TYR A 25 10.25 -3.53 5.78
CA TYR A 25 11.38 -3.02 6.55
C TYR A 25 12.54 -2.63 5.62
N ASN A 26 13.22 -1.49 5.90
CA ASN A 26 14.19 -0.85 5.01
C ASN A 26 13.61 -0.56 3.61
N PRO A 27 12.55 0.27 3.52
CA PRO A 27 11.87 0.48 2.27
C PRO A 27 12.75 1.22 1.26
N ASP A 28 12.65 0.81 0.01
CA ASP A 28 13.34 1.40 -1.13
C ASP A 28 12.42 2.29 -1.98
N GLY A 29 12.89 2.67 -3.17
CA GLY A 29 12.12 3.52 -4.08
C GLY A 29 10.83 2.89 -4.56
N ASP A 30 10.80 1.56 -4.79
CA ASP A 30 9.60 0.85 -5.23
C ASP A 30 8.53 0.84 -4.13
N ALA A 31 8.91 0.47 -2.90
CA ALA A 31 8.00 0.49 -1.76
C ALA A 31 7.41 1.89 -1.51
N ILE A 32 8.27 2.92 -1.46
CA ILE A 32 7.85 4.31 -1.19
C ILE A 32 7.03 4.87 -2.35
N GLY A 33 7.47 4.70 -3.60
CA GLY A 33 6.78 5.19 -4.79
C GLY A 33 5.40 4.57 -4.95
N ALA A 34 5.31 3.24 -4.83
CA ALA A 34 4.05 2.50 -4.89
C ALA A 34 3.06 2.95 -3.79
N ALA A 35 3.53 3.08 -2.54
CA ALA A 35 2.69 3.49 -1.42
C ALA A 35 2.19 4.93 -1.55
N LEU A 36 3.05 5.87 -1.97
CA LEU A 36 2.67 7.27 -2.17
C LEU A 36 1.68 7.43 -3.33
N ALA A 37 1.89 6.72 -4.44
CA ALA A 37 0.96 6.73 -5.58
C ALA A 37 -0.44 6.23 -5.16
N LEU A 38 -0.49 5.13 -4.42
CA LEU A 38 -1.72 4.55 -3.91
C LEU A 38 -2.42 5.50 -2.92
N SER A 39 -1.66 6.11 -2.02
CA SER A 39 -2.16 7.09 -1.04
C SER A 39 -2.74 8.34 -1.72
N GLU A 40 -2.04 8.93 -2.69
CA GLU A 40 -2.53 10.11 -3.42
C GLU A 40 -3.83 9.79 -4.15
N TYR A 41 -3.92 8.62 -4.79
CA TYR A 41 -5.14 8.18 -5.47
C TYR A 41 -6.32 8.07 -4.48
N PHE A 42 -6.19 7.31 -3.39
CA PHE A 42 -7.30 7.12 -2.44
C PHE A 42 -7.67 8.40 -1.68
N THR A 43 -6.69 9.25 -1.38
CA THR A 43 -6.95 10.56 -0.77
C THR A 43 -7.74 11.46 -1.72
N SER A 44 -7.45 11.44 -3.02
CA SER A 44 -8.23 12.18 -4.04
C SER A 44 -9.68 11.70 -4.13
N LYS A 45 -9.95 10.44 -3.77
CA LYS A 45 -11.30 9.85 -3.68
C LYS A 45 -11.94 10.02 -2.29
N LYS A 46 -11.34 10.86 -1.41
CA LYS A 46 -11.82 11.23 -0.07
C LYS A 46 -11.79 10.09 0.97
N HIS A 47 -10.98 9.05 0.76
CA HIS A 47 -10.69 8.07 1.80
C HIS A 47 -9.72 8.65 2.85
N LYS A 48 -9.74 8.10 4.07
CA LYS A 48 -8.78 8.41 5.13
C LYS A 48 -7.60 7.46 5.01
N VAL A 49 -6.47 7.94 4.52
CA VAL A 49 -5.30 7.10 4.20
C VAL A 49 -4.16 7.37 5.19
N ALA A 50 -3.49 6.31 5.63
CA ALA A 50 -2.23 6.38 6.35
C ALA A 50 -1.23 5.42 5.71
N ILE A 51 -0.02 5.89 5.42
CA ILE A 51 1.11 5.03 5.07
C ILE A 51 1.88 4.75 6.34
N VAL A 52 2.25 3.48 6.55
CA VAL A 52 3.01 3.03 7.72
C VAL A 52 4.24 2.29 7.23
N SER A 53 5.41 2.78 7.63
CA SER A 53 6.71 2.15 7.43
C SER A 53 7.21 1.57 8.76
N PRO A 54 7.80 0.36 8.77
CA PRO A 54 8.39 -0.20 9.98
C PRO A 54 9.53 0.67 10.56
N ASN A 55 10.36 1.24 9.69
CA ASN A 55 11.49 2.11 10.04
C ASN A 55 11.66 3.23 9.00
N SER A 56 12.59 4.15 9.26
CA SER A 56 12.92 5.24 8.35
C SER A 56 13.43 4.73 6.99
N PHE A 57 13.20 5.54 5.97
CA PHE A 57 13.61 5.31 4.59
C PHE A 57 14.74 6.27 4.19
N PRO A 58 15.46 6.00 3.07
CA PRO A 58 16.59 6.82 2.65
C PRO A 58 16.24 8.30 2.42
N ASP A 59 17.12 9.20 2.87
CA ASP A 59 16.94 10.66 2.79
C ASP A 59 16.68 11.16 1.37
N PHE A 60 17.27 10.51 0.36
CA PHE A 60 17.07 10.87 -1.05
C PHE A 60 15.66 10.61 -1.57
N LEU A 61 14.77 10.02 -0.79
CA LEU A 61 13.34 9.86 -1.12
C LEU A 61 12.44 10.88 -0.39
N GLN A 62 12.98 11.68 0.54
CA GLN A 62 12.20 12.62 1.35
C GLN A 62 11.59 13.78 0.56
N TRP A 63 12.11 14.07 -0.62
CA TRP A 63 11.56 15.11 -1.52
C TRP A 63 10.21 14.73 -2.13
N MET A 64 9.85 13.46 -2.11
CA MET A 64 8.60 12.98 -2.68
C MET A 64 7.40 13.54 -1.92
N LYS A 65 6.43 14.10 -2.65
CA LYS A 65 5.24 14.69 -2.05
C LYS A 65 4.49 13.70 -1.16
N GLY A 66 4.34 14.02 0.13
CA GLY A 66 3.66 13.18 1.12
C GLY A 66 4.58 12.19 1.87
N ALA A 67 5.87 12.12 1.53
CA ALA A 67 6.84 11.33 2.27
C ALA A 67 6.95 11.76 3.74
N ASP A 68 6.80 13.06 3.99
CA ASP A 68 6.77 13.69 5.33
C ASP A 68 5.60 13.23 6.22
N LYS A 69 4.59 12.55 5.63
CA LYS A 69 3.39 12.05 6.34
C LYS A 69 3.42 10.55 6.60
N ILE A 70 4.46 9.86 6.17
CA ILE A 70 4.64 8.43 6.42
C ILE A 70 4.89 8.23 7.91
N ILE A 71 4.08 7.41 8.55
CA ILE A 71 4.24 7.06 9.97
C ILE A 71 5.38 6.05 10.08
N ILE A 72 6.42 6.41 10.82
CA ILE A 72 7.59 5.56 11.07
C ILE A 72 7.37 4.83 12.40
N ALA A 73 7.17 3.52 12.35
CA ALA A 73 6.79 2.75 13.53
C ALA A 73 7.88 2.66 14.61
N THR A 74 9.16 2.77 14.24
CA THR A 74 10.25 2.88 15.22
C THR A 74 10.25 4.21 15.97
N GLU A 75 9.54 5.23 15.49
CA GLU A 75 9.41 6.54 16.12
C GLU A 75 8.06 6.69 16.84
N ASP A 76 6.97 6.17 16.25
CA ASP A 76 5.61 6.22 16.80
C ASP A 76 4.88 4.89 16.57
N SER A 77 5.23 3.88 17.37
CA SER A 77 4.67 2.53 17.32
C SER A 77 3.17 2.50 17.64
N ASP A 78 2.71 3.36 18.54
CA ASP A 78 1.31 3.38 18.96
C ASP A 78 0.41 3.90 17.85
N SER A 79 0.80 4.99 17.19
CA SER A 79 0.09 5.54 16.04
C SER A 79 0.08 4.54 14.88
N ALA A 80 1.24 3.94 14.57
CA ALA A 80 1.37 2.93 13.53
C ALA A 80 0.41 1.75 13.77
N THR A 81 0.47 1.15 14.96
CA THR A 81 -0.38 0.02 15.36
C THR A 81 -1.86 0.40 15.32
N LYS A 82 -2.22 1.59 15.82
CA LYS A 82 -3.60 2.08 15.80
C LYS A 82 -4.14 2.21 14.38
N LYS A 83 -3.34 2.75 13.44
CA LYS A 83 -3.75 2.90 12.03
C LYS A 83 -4.00 1.55 11.37
N ILE A 84 -3.18 0.55 11.66
CA ILE A 84 -3.36 -0.82 11.15
C ILE A 84 -4.64 -1.44 11.70
N LYS A 85 -4.82 -1.40 13.03
CA LYS A 85 -5.95 -2.06 13.72
C LYS A 85 -7.32 -1.44 13.42
N THR A 86 -7.36 -0.14 13.09
CA THR A 86 -8.63 0.57 12.80
C THR A 86 -8.93 0.68 11.31
N ALA A 87 -8.07 0.16 10.43
CA ALA A 87 -8.28 0.21 8.99
C ALA A 87 -9.39 -0.75 8.54
N ASP A 88 -10.24 -0.29 7.62
CA ASP A 88 -11.20 -1.12 6.89
C ASP A 88 -10.50 -1.97 5.83
N LEU A 89 -9.51 -1.35 5.15
CA LEU A 89 -8.68 -1.98 4.12
C LEU A 89 -7.20 -1.77 4.45
N ILE A 90 -6.42 -2.84 4.35
CA ILE A 90 -4.98 -2.84 4.61
C ILE A 90 -4.27 -3.28 3.34
N PHE A 91 -3.64 -2.34 2.65
CA PHE A 91 -2.82 -2.62 1.49
C PHE A 91 -1.40 -2.96 1.93
N CYS A 92 -0.98 -4.17 1.64
CA CYS A 92 0.36 -4.68 1.88
C CYS A 92 1.12 -4.58 0.55
N VAL A 93 2.08 -3.65 0.50
CA VAL A 93 2.71 -3.19 -0.74
C VAL A 93 4.19 -3.54 -0.72
N ASP A 94 4.63 -4.24 -1.74
CA ASP A 94 6.03 -4.60 -1.97
C ASP A 94 6.65 -5.54 -0.92
N PHE A 95 5.84 -6.41 -0.34
CA PHE A 95 6.31 -7.50 0.50
C PHE A 95 5.35 -8.68 0.48
N ASN A 96 5.88 -9.89 0.62
CA ASN A 96 5.15 -11.15 0.44
C ASN A 96 4.74 -11.87 1.74
N ALA A 97 5.19 -11.42 2.93
CA ALA A 97 4.95 -12.08 4.21
C ALA A 97 5.03 -11.10 5.39
N ALA A 98 4.32 -11.37 6.50
CA ALA A 98 4.21 -10.47 7.65
C ALA A 98 5.55 -10.18 8.34
N ASN A 99 6.50 -11.13 8.35
CA ASN A 99 7.81 -10.94 8.93
C ASN A 99 8.65 -9.85 8.22
N ARG A 100 8.27 -9.45 6.99
CA ARG A 100 8.91 -8.37 6.23
C ARG A 100 8.66 -6.97 6.81
N ILE A 101 7.68 -6.84 7.70
CA ILE A 101 7.34 -5.56 8.36
C ILE A 101 7.77 -5.50 9.83
N GLY A 102 8.61 -6.44 10.29
CA GLY A 102 9.26 -6.41 11.60
C GLY A 102 8.28 -6.22 12.75
N LEU A 103 8.46 -5.16 13.54
CA LEU A 103 7.65 -4.89 14.75
C LEU A 103 6.14 -4.73 14.49
N LEU A 104 5.72 -4.54 13.24
CA LEU A 104 4.31 -4.41 12.85
C LEU A 104 3.64 -5.76 12.52
N GLU A 105 4.38 -6.87 12.53
CA GLU A 105 3.90 -8.21 12.16
C GLU A 105 2.62 -8.59 12.92
N ASN A 106 2.66 -8.54 14.24
CA ASN A 106 1.50 -8.90 15.07
C ASN A 106 0.31 -7.95 14.83
N ALA A 107 0.57 -6.66 14.65
CA ALA A 107 -0.49 -5.69 14.36
C ALA A 107 -1.21 -6.01 13.04
N LEU A 108 -0.48 -6.46 12.00
CA LEU A 108 -1.07 -6.90 10.74
C LEU A 108 -1.85 -8.21 10.89
N ILE A 109 -1.28 -9.20 11.58
CA ILE A 109 -1.92 -10.51 11.77
C ILE A 109 -3.26 -10.35 12.52
N ASP A 110 -3.26 -9.59 13.62
CA ASP A 110 -4.42 -9.39 14.49
C ASP A 110 -5.46 -8.40 13.92
N ALA A 111 -5.13 -7.66 12.87
CA ALA A 111 -6.05 -6.68 12.30
C ALA A 111 -7.27 -7.36 11.67
N SER A 112 -8.46 -6.78 11.93
CA SER A 112 -9.74 -7.25 11.36
C SER A 112 -10.03 -6.70 9.96
N GLY A 113 -9.30 -5.68 9.51
CA GLY A 113 -9.43 -5.11 8.18
C GLY A 113 -9.03 -6.09 7.08
N ILE A 114 -9.60 -5.90 5.89
CA ILE A 114 -9.32 -6.75 4.73
C ILE A 114 -7.90 -6.50 4.25
N LYS A 115 -7.09 -7.55 4.22
CA LYS A 115 -5.67 -7.51 3.83
C LYS A 115 -5.53 -7.75 2.33
N ILE A 116 -5.02 -6.76 1.61
CA ILE A 116 -4.83 -6.78 0.16
C ILE A 116 -3.34 -6.76 -0.14
N LEU A 117 -2.83 -7.82 -0.73
CA LEU A 117 -1.46 -7.92 -1.21
C LEU A 117 -1.33 -7.32 -2.62
N ILE A 118 -0.38 -6.39 -2.81
CA ILE A 118 0.10 -5.95 -4.14
C ILE A 118 1.62 -6.04 -4.12
N ASP A 119 2.16 -7.06 -4.82
CA ASP A 119 3.56 -7.44 -4.67
C ASP A 119 4.07 -8.21 -5.88
N HIS A 120 5.38 -8.12 -6.17
CA HIS A 120 6.02 -8.85 -7.25
C HIS A 120 6.99 -9.95 -6.77
N HIS A 121 7.15 -10.13 -5.46
CA HIS A 121 8.00 -11.17 -4.90
C HIS A 121 7.38 -12.57 -5.03
N VAL A 122 8.23 -13.59 -5.01
CA VAL A 122 7.83 -15.01 -5.07
C VAL A 122 7.24 -15.50 -3.75
N ALA A 123 6.47 -16.58 -3.79
CA ALA A 123 5.99 -17.31 -2.62
C ALA A 123 5.27 -16.45 -1.56
N PRO A 124 4.17 -15.75 -1.90
CA PRO A 124 3.41 -14.96 -0.93
C PRO A 124 2.83 -15.85 0.17
N ALA A 125 2.89 -15.37 1.42
CA ALA A 125 2.33 -16.06 2.57
C ALA A 125 0.79 -16.12 2.51
N ASN A 126 0.19 -17.12 3.15
CA ASN A 126 -1.28 -17.30 3.17
C ASN A 126 -1.93 -16.54 4.32
N ILE A 127 -1.74 -15.21 4.36
CA ILE A 127 -2.28 -14.31 5.39
C ILE A 127 -3.13 -13.17 4.82
N PHE A 128 -3.23 -13.07 3.50
CA PHE A 128 -3.95 -12.01 2.82
C PHE A 128 -5.31 -12.50 2.33
N ASP A 129 -6.31 -11.63 2.31
CA ASP A 129 -7.66 -11.95 1.81
C ASP A 129 -7.74 -11.82 0.28
N ILE A 130 -7.02 -10.85 -0.27
CA ILE A 130 -6.97 -10.55 -1.70
C ILE A 130 -5.51 -10.50 -2.17
N TYR A 131 -5.23 -11.17 -3.29
CA TYR A 131 -3.88 -11.28 -3.86
C TYR A 131 -3.80 -10.62 -5.22
N TYR A 132 -2.87 -9.67 -5.38
CA TYR A 132 -2.38 -9.19 -6.65
C TYR A 132 -0.85 -9.34 -6.67
N SER A 133 -0.41 -10.60 -6.69
CA SER A 133 1.00 -10.97 -6.75
C SER A 133 1.33 -11.42 -8.17
N VAL A 134 2.31 -10.79 -8.79
CA VAL A 134 2.76 -11.08 -10.17
C VAL A 134 4.28 -10.90 -10.23
N THR A 135 5.00 -11.98 -10.43
CA THR A 135 6.46 -12.00 -10.46
C THR A 135 7.08 -11.65 -11.81
N ALA A 136 6.26 -11.54 -12.87
CA ALA A 136 6.70 -11.25 -14.24
C ALA A 136 6.65 -9.76 -14.60
N VAL A 137 6.77 -8.90 -13.58
CA VAL A 137 6.84 -7.42 -13.72
C VAL A 137 8.13 -6.90 -13.10
N SER A 138 8.54 -5.69 -13.47
CA SER A 138 9.78 -5.09 -12.98
C SER A 138 9.69 -4.58 -11.55
N SER A 139 8.50 -4.10 -11.14
CA SER A 139 8.30 -3.44 -9.84
C SER A 139 6.86 -3.56 -9.34
N THR A 140 6.67 -3.34 -8.05
CA THR A 140 5.34 -3.18 -7.45
C THR A 140 4.67 -1.88 -7.92
N SER A 141 5.41 -0.84 -8.24
CA SER A 141 4.90 0.39 -8.84
C SER A 141 4.22 0.16 -10.19
N GLU A 142 4.74 -0.75 -11.03
CA GLU A 142 4.03 -1.20 -12.25
C GLU A 142 2.70 -1.87 -11.91
N LEU A 143 2.65 -2.70 -10.86
CA LEU A 143 1.41 -3.32 -10.40
C LEU A 143 0.40 -2.29 -9.88
N ILE A 144 0.85 -1.27 -9.13
CA ILE A 144 -0.02 -0.18 -8.67
C ILE A 144 -0.61 0.58 -9.86
N TYR A 145 0.19 0.93 -10.87
CA TYR A 145 -0.34 1.54 -12.10
C TYR A 145 -1.43 0.67 -12.74
N ASN A 146 -1.13 -0.62 -12.93
CA ASN A 146 -2.09 -1.55 -13.53
C ASN A 146 -3.34 -1.75 -12.65
N PHE A 147 -3.19 -1.76 -11.32
CA PHE A 147 -4.30 -1.86 -10.38
C PHE A 147 -5.22 -0.65 -10.47
N LEU A 148 -4.67 0.55 -10.34
CA LEU A 148 -5.45 1.78 -10.31
C LEU A 148 -6.14 2.08 -11.64
N PHE A 149 -5.38 2.10 -12.74
CA PHE A 149 -5.83 2.66 -14.02
C PHE A 149 -6.33 1.61 -15.03
N LYS A 150 -6.00 0.34 -14.86
CA LYS A 150 -6.48 -0.72 -15.76
C LYS A 150 -7.50 -1.67 -15.13
N LYS A 151 -7.62 -1.67 -13.78
CA LYS A 151 -8.52 -2.61 -13.08
C LYS A 151 -9.55 -1.90 -12.22
N LEU A 152 -9.11 -1.01 -11.31
CA LEU A 152 -9.98 -0.37 -10.32
C LEU A 152 -10.80 0.77 -10.92
N ASP A 153 -10.16 1.73 -11.55
CA ASP A 153 -10.81 2.92 -12.15
C ASP A 153 -10.19 3.23 -13.52
N THR A 154 -10.76 2.63 -14.56
CA THR A 154 -10.27 2.79 -15.93
C THR A 154 -10.56 4.17 -16.51
N THR A 155 -11.32 5.02 -15.81
CA THR A 155 -11.65 6.40 -16.19
C THR A 155 -10.83 7.43 -15.44
N ALA A 156 -10.06 7.02 -14.42
CA ALA A 156 -9.20 7.93 -13.66
C ALA A 156 -8.08 8.48 -14.54
N CYS A 157 -7.79 9.78 -14.35
CA CYS A 157 -6.64 10.41 -14.99
C CYS A 157 -5.39 10.21 -14.14
N LEU A 158 -4.29 9.83 -14.78
CA LEU A 158 -2.97 9.82 -14.18
C LEU A 158 -2.52 11.27 -13.92
N THR A 159 -2.47 11.67 -12.64
CA THR A 159 -1.97 13.00 -12.28
C THR A 159 -0.43 13.04 -12.33
N LYS A 160 0.15 14.26 -12.46
CA LYS A 160 1.60 14.45 -12.44
C LYS A 160 2.20 13.84 -11.14
N THR A 161 1.61 14.11 -9.99
CA THR A 161 2.09 13.59 -8.69
C THR A 161 2.12 12.07 -8.66
N ILE A 162 1.03 11.40 -9.08
CA ILE A 162 1.00 9.92 -9.13
C ILE A 162 2.03 9.39 -10.12
N ALA A 163 2.19 10.05 -11.29
CA ALA A 163 3.19 9.65 -12.27
C ALA A 163 4.62 9.77 -11.73
N GLU A 164 4.94 10.85 -11.02
CA GLU A 164 6.24 11.04 -10.36
C GLU A 164 6.51 9.94 -9.32
N HIS A 165 5.52 9.61 -8.49
CA HIS A 165 5.65 8.53 -7.50
C HIS A 165 5.92 7.17 -8.17
N LEU A 166 5.13 6.82 -9.18
CA LEU A 166 5.28 5.55 -9.90
C LEU A 166 6.58 5.45 -10.70
N TYR A 167 7.15 6.59 -11.12
CA TYR A 167 8.41 6.62 -11.88
C TYR A 167 9.64 6.38 -10.98
N VAL A 168 9.55 6.63 -9.69
CA VAL A 168 10.62 6.36 -8.72
C VAL A 168 10.77 4.87 -8.44
N GLY A 169 9.68 4.12 -8.45
CA GLY A 169 9.67 2.65 -8.33
C GLY A 169 9.67 1.99 -9.70
#